data_b91a463bd214a571c93213c71c25542f
#
_entry.id   b91a463bd214a571c93213c71c25542f
#
_cell.length_a   1.000
_cell.length_b   1.000
_cell.length_c   1.000
_cell.angle_alpha   90.00
_cell.angle_beta   90.00
_cell.angle_gamma   90.00
#
_symmetry.space_group_name_H-M   'P 1'
#
loop_
_entity.id
_entity.type
_entity.pdbx_description
1 polymer ?
#
loop_
_entity_poly.entity_id
_entity_poly.type
_entity_poly.pdbx_seq_one_letter_code
_entity_poly.pdbx_strand_id
1 'polypeptide(L)'
;MIQSFRELIKIFPLKISRVSTFMKITCTLILFITFLSINTAFSSGSLIATWNPNQESDLAGYKVYHGLTSGDRTNWTVNDVGDTTQYVINNLVIGQSYYVVVTAYDWAGNESEASTEASAVASSRRAEAIFSETENGVKITWDPVTNADSYEIFANTNPFFTPQTPIATVTQSQYLDNTFTKTPGQGRFYLVRAKSATEELFTFEAIGAFNIKLRAGKNLISLPLIPADSSLAGVLGTQLTGSSFSSRSDKVYVWNGNDYNMAWLVEGTSSSYEGKWLRKTGDMESTIKLNPNNSFWIEVNNPLPDSIITVTGKVCNAENRTMTLNPGPNFVGSCYPVDVSLAESNLGQSGAIVGGTNSSVADKVMHWQGTNQLNVAWLVSGSGTSWDGEWVNERGDALSSIAFKAGHGYIIMIKSDNPNKTWQFPNPN
;
A
#
# COMPACT_ATOMS: atom_id res chain seq x y z
N MET A 1 -13.83 -47.53 9.42
CA MET A 1 -13.62 -46.34 8.61
C MET A 1 -12.38 -45.53 9.01
N ILE A 2 -12.12 -45.22 10.26
CA ILE A 2 -10.93 -44.44 10.71
C ILE A 2 -9.58 -45.13 10.45
N GLN A 3 -9.55 -46.48 10.32
CA GLN A 3 -8.29 -47.21 10.10
C GLN A 3 -7.78 -47.22 8.64
N SER A 4 -8.66 -46.99 7.68
CA SER A 4 -8.31 -47.00 6.25
C SER A 4 -7.57 -45.72 5.81
N PHE A 5 -7.82 -44.60 6.47
CA PHE A 5 -7.18 -43.29 6.15
C PHE A 5 -5.69 -43.20 6.55
N ARG A 6 -5.21 -44.04 7.48
CA ARG A 6 -3.84 -43.96 8.00
C ARG A 6 -2.74 -44.49 7.05
N GLU A 7 -3.08 -45.29 6.09
CA GLU A 7 -2.08 -45.98 5.25
C GLU A 7 -1.73 -45.22 3.96
N LEU A 8 -2.64 -44.35 3.44
CA LEU A 8 -2.47 -43.71 2.12
C LEU A 8 -1.63 -42.45 2.10
N ILE A 9 -1.45 -41.76 3.23
CA ILE A 9 -0.78 -40.44 3.28
C ILE A 9 0.76 -40.54 3.34
N LYS A 10 1.32 -41.73 3.41
CA LYS A 10 2.79 -41.92 3.55
C LYS A 10 3.63 -41.62 2.31
N ILE A 11 3.05 -41.22 1.17
CA ILE A 11 3.77 -41.31 -0.12
C ILE A 11 3.88 -39.96 -0.87
N PHE A 12 3.31 -38.84 -0.39
CA PHE A 12 3.31 -37.63 -1.19
C PHE A 12 4.19 -36.52 -0.61
N PRO A 13 5.32 -36.18 -1.27
CA PRO A 13 6.10 -35.02 -0.87
C PRO A 13 5.38 -33.73 -1.22
N LEU A 14 5.17 -32.85 -0.23
CA LEU A 14 4.79 -31.46 -0.45
C LEU A 14 5.91 -30.76 -1.24
N LYS A 15 5.59 -30.16 -2.39
CA LYS A 15 6.52 -29.30 -3.12
C LYS A 15 6.18 -27.85 -2.79
N ILE A 16 7.12 -27.15 -2.19
CA ILE A 16 7.08 -25.69 -2.10
C ILE A 16 8.06 -25.15 -3.13
N SER A 17 7.56 -24.42 -4.11
CA SER A 17 8.43 -23.78 -5.10
C SER A 17 8.79 -22.36 -4.62
N ARG A 18 10.08 -22.06 -4.65
CA ARG A 18 10.57 -20.71 -4.49
C ARG A 18 10.22 -19.90 -5.71
N VAL A 19 9.76 -18.73 -5.45
CA VAL A 19 9.58 -17.68 -6.43
C VAL A 19 10.82 -16.79 -6.40
N SER A 20 11.88 -17.25 -6.92
CA SER A 20 13.00 -16.60 -7.61
C SER A 20 14.27 -17.46 -7.60
N THR A 21 14.94 -17.48 -8.72
CA THR A 21 16.33 -17.77 -9.11
C THR A 21 17.20 -18.60 -8.15
N PHE A 22 17.56 -19.77 -8.63
CA PHE A 22 18.72 -20.60 -8.32
C PHE A 22 19.56 -20.26 -7.07
N MET A 23 19.45 -21.09 -6.03
CA MET A 23 20.61 -21.56 -5.27
C MET A 23 20.24 -22.79 -4.43
N LYS A 24 21.00 -23.89 -4.59
CA LYS A 24 20.96 -25.02 -3.66
C LYS A 24 21.62 -24.57 -2.36
N ILE A 25 20.92 -24.66 -1.24
CA ILE A 25 21.45 -24.33 0.08
C ILE A 25 21.43 -25.56 0.96
N THR A 26 22.62 -25.97 1.39
CA THR A 26 22.87 -26.79 2.57
C THR A 26 22.72 -25.91 3.80
N CYS A 27 21.88 -26.32 4.74
CA CYS A 27 21.53 -25.55 5.94
C CYS A 27 22.61 -25.68 7.02
N THR A 28 23.15 -24.56 7.50
CA THR A 28 23.88 -24.47 8.78
C THR A 28 23.32 -23.28 9.55
N LEU A 29 22.87 -23.56 10.78
CA LEU A 29 22.15 -22.65 11.68
C LEU A 29 23.13 -21.81 12.51
N ILE A 30 22.98 -20.47 12.54
CA ILE A 30 23.48 -19.63 13.62
C ILE A 30 22.43 -18.55 13.97
N LEU A 31 22.03 -18.55 15.25
CA LEU A 31 21.03 -17.68 15.85
C LEU A 31 21.68 -16.44 16.48
N PHE A 32 21.23 -15.23 16.13
CA PHE A 32 21.43 -14.03 16.92
C PHE A 32 20.15 -13.18 16.94
N ILE A 33 19.64 -12.93 18.14
CA ILE A 33 18.46 -12.09 18.40
C ILE A 33 18.95 -10.75 18.93
N THR A 34 18.58 -9.65 18.26
CA THR A 34 18.51 -8.34 18.89
C THR A 34 17.19 -7.67 18.49
N PHE A 35 16.35 -7.43 19.48
CA PHE A 35 15.12 -6.67 19.32
C PHE A 35 15.45 -5.19 19.10
N LEU A 36 15.06 -4.66 17.95
CA LEU A 36 14.88 -3.23 17.74
C LEU A 36 13.55 -3.03 17.03
N SER A 37 12.56 -2.51 17.74
CA SER A 37 11.24 -2.20 17.20
C SER A 37 11.33 -1.01 16.26
N ILE A 38 11.46 -1.28 14.97
CA ILE A 38 11.29 -0.29 13.91
C ILE A 38 9.97 -0.63 13.21
N ASN A 39 8.99 0.25 13.31
CA ASN A 39 7.79 0.19 12.48
C ASN A 39 8.18 0.45 11.02
N THR A 40 8.60 -0.60 10.33
CA THR A 40 8.74 -0.60 8.88
C THR A 40 7.44 -1.13 8.28
N ALA A 41 6.87 -0.41 7.33
CA ALA A 41 5.86 -0.96 6.45
C ALA A 41 6.47 -2.19 5.76
N PHE A 42 6.11 -3.38 6.23
CA PHE A 42 6.61 -4.62 5.66
C PHE A 42 6.00 -4.82 4.27
N SER A 43 6.83 -4.85 3.26
CA SER A 43 6.46 -5.45 1.98
C SER A 43 6.05 -6.89 2.27
N SER A 44 4.82 -7.28 1.92
CA SER A 44 4.34 -8.63 2.19
C SER A 44 5.01 -9.63 1.26
N GLY A 45 5.58 -10.69 1.84
CA GLY A 45 6.10 -11.83 1.15
C GLY A 45 5.01 -12.85 0.85
N SER A 46 5.29 -13.76 -0.08
CA SER A 46 4.41 -14.91 -0.35
C SER A 46 5.19 -16.20 -0.52
N LEU A 47 4.48 -17.31 -0.36
CA LEU A 47 4.94 -18.66 -0.70
C LEU A 47 3.84 -19.35 -1.52
N ILE A 48 4.23 -20.22 -2.43
CA ILE A 48 3.30 -21.11 -3.14
C ILE A 48 3.49 -22.51 -2.57
N ALA A 49 2.44 -23.08 -2.01
CA ALA A 49 2.35 -24.48 -1.64
C ALA A 49 1.65 -25.26 -2.77
N THR A 50 2.25 -26.35 -3.21
CA THR A 50 1.66 -27.28 -4.20
C THR A 50 1.75 -28.70 -3.69
N TRP A 51 0.72 -29.51 -3.95
CA TRP A 51 0.66 -30.90 -3.55
C TRP A 51 -0.01 -31.77 -4.62
N ASN A 52 0.15 -33.08 -4.54
CA ASN A 52 -0.54 -33.99 -5.42
C ASN A 52 -1.98 -34.17 -4.97
N PRO A 53 -2.95 -34.28 -5.89
CA PRO A 53 -4.35 -34.51 -5.51
C PRO A 53 -4.53 -35.88 -4.86
N ASN A 54 -5.38 -35.91 -3.86
CA ASN A 54 -5.91 -37.16 -3.30
C ASN A 54 -6.88 -37.81 -4.29
N GLN A 55 -7.07 -39.13 -4.16
CA GLN A 55 -7.91 -39.91 -5.11
C GLN A 55 -9.19 -40.43 -4.46
N GLU A 56 -9.46 -40.07 -3.21
CA GLU A 56 -10.64 -40.48 -2.46
C GLU A 56 -11.91 -39.83 -3.05
N SER A 57 -12.96 -40.63 -3.23
CA SER A 57 -14.21 -40.18 -3.83
C SER A 57 -15.05 -39.27 -2.94
N ASP A 58 -14.74 -39.19 -1.66
CA ASP A 58 -15.39 -38.37 -0.64
C ASP A 58 -14.55 -37.14 -0.25
N LEU A 59 -13.47 -36.82 -1.00
CA LEU A 59 -12.68 -35.62 -0.82
C LEU A 59 -13.54 -34.36 -1.00
N ALA A 60 -13.56 -33.50 0.01
CA ALA A 60 -14.24 -32.21 -0.04
C ALA A 60 -13.28 -31.03 -0.25
N GLY A 61 -12.01 -31.16 0.20
CA GLY A 61 -11.02 -30.11 0.04
C GLY A 61 -9.75 -30.29 0.87
N TYR A 62 -8.97 -29.22 0.92
CA TYR A 62 -7.69 -29.17 1.64
C TYR A 62 -7.62 -27.98 2.57
N LYS A 63 -6.84 -28.13 3.64
CA LYS A 63 -6.42 -27.03 4.52
C LYS A 63 -4.91 -26.89 4.50
N VAL A 64 -4.44 -25.64 4.38
CA VAL A 64 -3.02 -25.30 4.42
C VAL A 64 -2.69 -24.64 5.74
N TYR A 65 -1.78 -25.24 6.48
CA TYR A 65 -1.26 -24.74 7.74
C TYR A 65 0.14 -24.15 7.52
N HIS A 66 0.39 -22.97 8.06
CA HIS A 66 1.72 -22.37 7.99
C HIS A 66 2.08 -21.63 9.27
N GLY A 67 3.36 -21.61 9.60
CA GLY A 67 3.88 -20.96 10.80
C GLY A 67 5.39 -20.78 10.80
N LEU A 68 5.91 -20.20 11.88
CA LEU A 68 7.32 -19.82 12.01
C LEU A 68 8.18 -20.88 12.70
N THR A 69 7.57 -21.82 13.40
CA THR A 69 8.27 -22.82 14.23
C THR A 69 8.05 -24.22 13.67
N SER A 70 9.13 -24.92 13.30
CA SER A 70 9.07 -26.29 12.83
C SER A 70 8.51 -27.22 13.91
N GLY A 71 7.60 -28.11 13.53
CA GLY A 71 7.02 -29.16 14.37
C GLY A 71 6.01 -28.68 15.42
N ASP A 72 5.96 -27.41 15.75
CA ASP A 72 4.98 -26.83 16.70
C ASP A 72 3.89 -26.05 15.96
N ARG A 73 2.74 -26.68 15.80
CA ARG A 73 1.59 -26.13 15.08
C ARG A 73 0.61 -25.33 15.94
N THR A 74 0.90 -25.12 17.22
CA THR A 74 -0.02 -24.51 18.19
C THR A 74 -0.47 -23.11 17.76
N ASN A 75 0.41 -22.36 17.11
CA ASN A 75 0.17 -20.98 16.66
C ASN A 75 0.26 -20.81 15.12
N TRP A 76 0.02 -21.89 14.38
CA TRP A 76 0.03 -21.82 12.92
C TRP A 76 -1.27 -21.24 12.38
N THR A 77 -1.16 -20.47 11.32
CA THR A 77 -2.33 -20.00 10.57
C THR A 77 -2.88 -21.13 9.72
N VAL A 78 -4.20 -21.25 9.68
CA VAL A 78 -4.93 -22.26 8.90
C VAL A 78 -5.75 -21.57 7.83
N ASN A 79 -5.64 -22.05 6.60
CA ASN A 79 -6.44 -21.60 5.47
C ASN A 79 -7.18 -22.80 4.89
N ASP A 80 -8.51 -22.75 4.86
CA ASP A 80 -9.32 -23.66 4.10
C ASP A 80 -9.29 -23.19 2.64
N VAL A 81 -8.80 -24.05 1.75
CA VAL A 81 -8.52 -23.69 0.35
C VAL A 81 -9.43 -24.41 -0.64
N GLY A 82 -10.37 -25.22 -0.14
CA GLY A 82 -11.27 -26.01 -0.95
C GLY A 82 -10.56 -27.10 -1.77
N ASP A 83 -11.20 -27.58 -2.83
CA ASP A 83 -10.64 -28.61 -3.71
C ASP A 83 -9.68 -28.00 -4.73
N THR A 84 -8.47 -27.72 -4.26
CA THR A 84 -7.35 -27.21 -5.08
C THR A 84 -6.05 -27.92 -4.68
N THR A 85 -5.10 -28.02 -5.58
CA THR A 85 -3.78 -28.61 -5.33
C THR A 85 -2.66 -27.55 -5.24
N GLN A 86 -3.04 -26.28 -5.20
CA GLN A 86 -2.14 -25.14 -5.07
C GLN A 86 -2.76 -24.04 -4.23
N TYR A 87 -1.95 -23.40 -3.38
CA TYR A 87 -2.36 -22.23 -2.61
C TYR A 87 -1.23 -21.23 -2.45
N VAL A 88 -1.56 -19.93 -2.60
CA VAL A 88 -0.62 -18.83 -2.36
C VAL A 88 -0.82 -18.30 -0.95
N ILE A 89 0.18 -18.49 -0.10
CA ILE A 89 0.22 -17.97 1.26
C ILE A 89 0.74 -16.54 1.16
N ASN A 90 -0.10 -15.55 1.42
CA ASN A 90 0.22 -14.12 1.35
C ASN A 90 0.50 -13.53 2.74
N ASN A 91 0.88 -12.24 2.77
CA ASN A 91 1.11 -11.47 4.00
C ASN A 91 2.22 -12.03 4.89
N LEU A 92 3.20 -12.68 4.30
CA LEU A 92 4.36 -13.23 5.00
C LEU A 92 5.45 -12.17 5.15
N VAL A 93 6.28 -12.29 6.17
CA VAL A 93 7.45 -11.42 6.35
C VAL A 93 8.56 -11.87 5.39
N ILE A 94 8.97 -10.97 4.49
CA ILE A 94 10.03 -11.25 3.51
C ILE A 94 11.33 -11.61 4.23
N GLY A 95 12.01 -12.63 3.72
CA GLY A 95 13.25 -13.14 4.31
C GLY A 95 13.05 -14.06 5.50
N GLN A 96 11.81 -14.21 6.01
CA GLN A 96 11.45 -15.11 7.10
C GLN A 96 11.19 -16.52 6.56
N SER A 97 11.72 -17.55 7.23
CA SER A 97 11.39 -18.93 6.96
C SER A 97 10.03 -19.29 7.52
N TYR A 98 9.22 -19.95 6.72
CA TYR A 98 7.92 -20.51 7.11
C TYR A 98 7.91 -22.01 6.88
N TYR A 99 7.21 -22.71 7.74
CA TYR A 99 6.97 -24.14 7.67
C TYR A 99 5.51 -24.35 7.27
N VAL A 100 5.26 -25.32 6.39
CA VAL A 100 3.95 -25.56 5.78
C VAL A 100 3.63 -27.03 5.78
N VAL A 101 2.39 -27.38 6.11
CA VAL A 101 1.80 -28.70 5.91
C VAL A 101 0.42 -28.58 5.31
N VAL A 102 -0.06 -29.62 4.66
CA VAL A 102 -1.40 -29.68 4.07
C VAL A 102 -2.13 -30.91 4.63
N THR A 103 -3.42 -30.75 4.89
CA THR A 103 -4.35 -31.84 5.22
C THR A 103 -5.44 -31.90 4.18
N ALA A 104 -6.04 -33.06 3.97
CA ALA A 104 -7.27 -33.24 3.20
C ALA A 104 -8.46 -33.42 4.16
N TYR A 105 -9.68 -33.03 3.74
CA TYR A 105 -10.89 -33.30 4.51
C TYR A 105 -12.01 -33.81 3.60
N ASP A 106 -12.90 -34.64 4.19
CA ASP A 106 -14.03 -35.24 3.52
C ASP A 106 -15.32 -34.40 3.67
N TRP A 107 -16.38 -34.77 2.98
CA TRP A 107 -17.70 -34.13 3.09
C TRP A 107 -18.36 -34.22 4.48
N ALA A 108 -17.88 -35.11 5.34
CA ALA A 108 -18.31 -35.20 6.73
C ALA A 108 -17.51 -34.28 7.67
N GLY A 109 -16.46 -33.63 7.17
CA GLY A 109 -15.59 -32.75 7.93
C GLY A 109 -14.47 -33.49 8.67
N ASN A 110 -14.24 -34.79 8.41
CA ASN A 110 -13.08 -35.47 8.96
C ASN A 110 -11.81 -35.05 8.24
N GLU A 111 -10.77 -34.74 8.99
CA GLU A 111 -9.49 -34.25 8.47
C GLU A 111 -8.42 -35.32 8.57
N SER A 112 -7.58 -35.43 7.55
CA SER A 112 -6.48 -36.40 7.48
C SER A 112 -5.32 -36.02 8.41
N GLU A 113 -4.38 -36.95 8.60
CA GLU A 113 -3.04 -36.58 9.10
C GLU A 113 -2.39 -35.56 8.17
N ALA A 114 -1.53 -34.70 8.72
CA ALA A 114 -0.84 -33.73 7.93
C ALA A 114 0.24 -34.34 7.02
N SER A 115 0.48 -33.71 5.89
CA SER A 115 1.63 -34.03 5.02
C SER A 115 2.95 -33.92 5.77
N THR A 116 4.01 -34.40 5.14
CA THR A 116 5.37 -34.05 5.56
C THR A 116 5.54 -32.52 5.54
N GLU A 117 6.21 -32.00 6.59
CA GLU A 117 6.49 -30.58 6.70
C GLU A 117 7.49 -30.14 5.61
N ALA A 118 7.19 -29.05 4.95
CA ALA A 118 8.10 -28.38 4.03
C ALA A 118 8.38 -26.96 4.54
N SER A 119 9.56 -26.42 4.20
CA SER A 119 9.93 -25.07 4.57
C SER A 119 10.47 -24.26 3.40
N ALA A 120 10.17 -22.96 3.39
CA ALA A 120 10.74 -22.01 2.44
C ALA A 120 10.85 -20.61 3.06
N VAL A 121 11.74 -19.79 2.50
CA VAL A 121 11.86 -18.38 2.86
C VAL A 121 10.86 -17.57 2.05
N ALA A 122 10.02 -16.81 2.71
CA ALA A 122 9.09 -15.92 2.04
C ALA A 122 9.84 -14.88 1.21
N SER A 123 9.45 -14.74 -0.06
CA SER A 123 10.03 -13.77 -0.98
C SER A 123 8.95 -12.87 -1.55
N SER A 124 9.29 -11.60 -1.82
CA SER A 124 8.39 -10.75 -2.59
C SER A 124 8.56 -11.08 -4.06
N ARG A 125 7.44 -11.32 -4.73
CA ARG A 125 7.38 -11.04 -6.17
C ARG A 125 6.94 -9.61 -6.31
N ARG A 126 7.77 -8.81 -6.95
CA ARG A 126 7.48 -7.40 -7.16
C ARG A 126 6.85 -7.20 -8.52
N ALA A 127 5.78 -6.44 -8.54
CA ALA A 127 5.39 -5.68 -9.71
C ALA A 127 5.52 -4.19 -9.37
N GLU A 128 6.01 -3.41 -10.30
CA GLU A 128 6.22 -1.96 -10.14
C GLU A 128 5.65 -1.23 -11.35
N ALA A 129 5.02 -0.09 -11.10
CA ALA A 129 4.64 0.86 -12.12
C ALA A 129 5.57 2.06 -12.04
N ILE A 130 6.13 2.47 -13.17
CA ILE A 130 7.02 3.63 -13.30
C ILE A 130 6.42 4.51 -14.39
N PHE A 131 6.12 5.76 -14.06
CA PHE A 131 5.73 6.72 -15.07
C PHE A 131 6.99 7.22 -15.81
N SER A 132 6.95 7.16 -17.14
CA SER A 132 8.00 7.68 -18.02
C SER A 132 7.46 8.81 -18.86
N GLU A 133 7.98 10.01 -18.66
CA GLU A 133 7.62 11.16 -19.49
C GLU A 133 8.15 11.04 -20.92
N THR A 134 9.34 10.46 -21.09
CA THR A 134 9.97 10.26 -22.40
C THR A 134 9.23 9.23 -23.26
N GLU A 135 8.70 8.17 -22.63
CA GLU A 135 7.92 7.12 -23.30
C GLU A 135 6.43 7.47 -23.35
N ASN A 136 6.03 8.57 -22.70
CA ASN A 136 4.65 9.05 -22.58
C ASN A 136 3.67 7.94 -22.13
N GLY A 137 4.05 7.23 -21.06
CA GLY A 137 3.27 6.11 -20.58
C GLY A 137 3.66 5.61 -19.20
N VAL A 138 2.97 4.57 -18.77
CA VAL A 138 3.30 3.82 -17.54
C VAL A 138 3.99 2.53 -17.92
N LYS A 139 5.24 2.40 -17.55
CA LYS A 139 5.98 1.15 -17.66
C LYS A 139 5.71 0.29 -16.44
N ILE A 140 5.29 -0.93 -16.67
CA ILE A 140 5.04 -1.93 -15.65
C ILE A 140 6.12 -2.99 -15.78
N THR A 141 6.78 -3.32 -14.68
CA THR A 141 7.80 -4.37 -14.61
C THR A 141 7.47 -5.31 -13.45
N TRP A 142 7.86 -6.57 -13.56
CA TRP A 142 7.64 -7.56 -12.50
C TRP A 142 8.73 -8.63 -12.51
N ASP A 143 8.85 -9.33 -11.38
CA ASP A 143 9.75 -10.46 -11.25
C ASP A 143 9.24 -11.63 -12.11
N PRO A 144 10.12 -12.29 -12.88
CA PRO A 144 9.75 -13.47 -13.67
C PRO A 144 9.17 -14.59 -12.79
N VAL A 145 8.11 -15.21 -13.27
CA VAL A 145 7.48 -16.37 -12.61
C VAL A 145 7.99 -17.65 -13.27
N THR A 146 8.52 -18.57 -12.46
CA THR A 146 8.98 -19.88 -12.96
C THR A 146 7.83 -20.63 -13.63
N ASN A 147 8.09 -21.23 -14.80
CA ASN A 147 7.12 -21.94 -15.62
C ASN A 147 5.99 -21.08 -16.20
N ALA A 148 6.10 -19.74 -16.14
CA ALA A 148 5.17 -18.89 -16.85
C ALA A 148 5.52 -18.84 -18.34
N ASP A 149 4.53 -19.13 -19.19
CA ASP A 149 4.63 -19.00 -20.63
C ASP A 149 4.27 -17.58 -21.08
N SER A 150 3.41 -16.92 -20.29
CA SER A 150 2.89 -15.59 -20.61
C SER A 150 2.42 -14.84 -19.35
N TYR A 151 2.21 -13.54 -19.54
CA TYR A 151 1.64 -12.65 -18.54
C TYR A 151 0.48 -11.89 -19.13
N GLU A 152 -0.68 -11.98 -18.51
CA GLU A 152 -1.86 -11.18 -18.83
C GLU A 152 -1.83 -9.89 -18.03
N ILE A 153 -1.99 -8.75 -18.69
CA ILE A 153 -2.03 -7.42 -18.09
C ILE A 153 -3.47 -6.95 -18.08
N PHE A 154 -3.97 -6.59 -16.92
CA PHE A 154 -5.30 -6.00 -16.75
C PHE A 154 -5.13 -4.56 -16.29
N ALA A 155 -6.02 -3.66 -16.74
CA ALA A 155 -6.02 -2.27 -16.30
C ALA A 155 -7.43 -1.76 -16.08
N ASN A 156 -7.59 -0.90 -15.06
CA ASN A 156 -8.85 -0.24 -14.72
C ASN A 156 -8.60 1.13 -14.07
N THR A 157 -9.61 1.98 -14.03
CA THR A 157 -9.62 3.22 -13.24
C THR A 157 -10.07 3.01 -11.79
N ASN A 158 -10.74 1.88 -11.48
CA ASN A 158 -11.01 1.44 -10.12
C ASN A 158 -9.80 0.67 -9.58
N PRO A 159 -9.18 1.05 -8.45
CA PRO A 159 -8.01 0.36 -7.89
C PRO A 159 -8.32 -1.07 -7.37
N PHE A 160 -9.58 -1.32 -7.02
CA PHE A 160 -10.05 -2.59 -6.45
C PHE A 160 -10.86 -3.42 -7.47
N PHE A 161 -10.49 -3.34 -8.73
CA PHE A 161 -11.21 -4.06 -9.79
C PHE A 161 -10.93 -5.56 -9.79
N THR A 162 -11.94 -6.32 -10.19
CA THR A 162 -11.77 -7.74 -10.51
C THR A 162 -11.33 -7.86 -11.98
N PRO A 163 -10.20 -8.52 -12.28
CA PRO A 163 -9.70 -8.66 -13.65
C PRO A 163 -10.63 -9.55 -14.48
N GLN A 164 -11.06 -9.05 -15.65
CA GLN A 164 -11.93 -9.79 -16.58
C GLN A 164 -11.22 -10.02 -17.91
N THR A 165 -11.03 -8.97 -18.71
CA THR A 165 -10.38 -9.04 -20.01
C THR A 165 -9.01 -8.36 -19.94
N PRO A 166 -7.93 -9.07 -20.30
CA PRO A 166 -6.61 -8.46 -20.32
C PRO A 166 -6.52 -7.39 -21.43
N ILE A 167 -5.84 -6.31 -21.16
CA ILE A 167 -5.50 -5.27 -22.14
C ILE A 167 -4.32 -5.70 -23.03
N ALA A 168 -3.49 -6.62 -22.53
CA ALA A 168 -2.37 -7.21 -23.26
C ALA A 168 -2.02 -8.57 -22.69
N THR A 169 -1.38 -9.40 -23.54
CA THR A 169 -0.68 -10.63 -23.13
C THR A 169 0.74 -10.56 -23.67
N VAL A 170 1.73 -10.71 -22.79
CA VAL A 170 3.15 -10.60 -23.14
C VAL A 170 3.94 -11.79 -22.59
N THR A 171 5.10 -12.06 -23.19
CA THR A 171 6.01 -13.11 -22.73
C THR A 171 7.19 -12.58 -21.92
N GLN A 172 7.41 -11.27 -21.96
CA GLN A 172 8.46 -10.58 -21.20
C GLN A 172 7.88 -10.04 -19.88
N SER A 173 8.73 -9.92 -18.87
CA SER A 173 8.36 -9.39 -17.56
C SER A 173 8.27 -7.85 -17.52
N GLN A 174 7.75 -7.26 -18.59
CA GLN A 174 7.50 -5.82 -18.69
C GLN A 174 6.40 -5.52 -19.70
N TYR A 175 5.71 -4.41 -19.48
CA TYR A 175 4.70 -3.85 -20.39
C TYR A 175 4.71 -2.33 -20.32
N LEU A 176 4.58 -1.65 -21.45
CA LEU A 176 4.41 -0.19 -21.51
C LEU A 176 2.97 0.13 -21.90
N ASP A 177 2.23 0.74 -20.99
CA ASP A 177 0.92 1.32 -21.30
C ASP A 177 1.08 2.76 -21.79
N ASN A 178 1.15 2.93 -23.10
CA ASN A 178 1.20 4.22 -23.78
C ASN A 178 -0.20 4.86 -23.96
N THR A 179 -1.25 4.21 -23.47
CA THR A 179 -2.62 4.76 -23.46
C THR A 179 -2.94 5.52 -22.18
N PHE A 180 -2.01 5.50 -21.20
CA PHE A 180 -2.15 6.28 -19.99
C PHE A 180 -2.22 7.77 -20.28
N THR A 181 -3.15 8.47 -19.65
CA THR A 181 -3.32 9.93 -19.78
C THR A 181 -3.16 10.62 -18.44
N LYS A 182 -2.49 11.78 -18.43
CA LYS A 182 -2.33 12.64 -17.25
C LYS A 182 -3.62 13.42 -16.96
N THR A 183 -4.72 12.73 -16.61
CA THR A 183 -5.96 13.40 -16.20
C THR A 183 -5.94 13.66 -14.70
N PRO A 184 -6.06 14.93 -14.25
CA PRO A 184 -6.03 15.29 -12.84
C PRO A 184 -7.06 14.54 -12.00
N GLY A 185 -6.65 14.02 -10.83
CA GLY A 185 -7.52 13.30 -9.91
C GLY A 185 -7.92 11.90 -10.38
N GLN A 186 -7.30 11.41 -11.45
CA GLN A 186 -7.56 10.07 -11.95
C GLN A 186 -6.32 9.19 -11.85
N GLY A 187 -6.56 7.90 -11.61
CA GLY A 187 -5.55 6.85 -11.62
C GLY A 187 -5.81 5.81 -12.69
N ARG A 188 -4.78 5.03 -13.01
CA ARG A 188 -4.87 3.79 -13.77
C ARG A 188 -4.12 2.72 -13.01
N PHE A 189 -4.82 1.62 -12.74
CA PHE A 189 -4.35 0.55 -11.88
C PHE A 189 -4.24 -0.73 -12.68
N TYR A 190 -3.25 -1.53 -12.34
CA TYR A 190 -2.87 -2.71 -13.11
C TYR A 190 -2.77 -3.92 -12.21
N LEU A 191 -3.19 -5.06 -12.75
CA LEU A 191 -2.89 -6.39 -12.24
C LEU A 191 -2.12 -7.15 -13.30
N VAL A 192 -1.13 -7.91 -12.88
CA VAL A 192 -0.35 -8.80 -13.74
C VAL A 192 -0.59 -10.22 -13.28
N ARG A 193 -0.99 -11.08 -14.21
CA ARG A 193 -1.26 -12.50 -13.98
C ARG A 193 -0.29 -13.35 -14.80
N ALA A 194 0.50 -14.15 -14.13
CA ALA A 194 1.39 -15.13 -14.76
C ALA A 194 0.62 -16.41 -15.06
N LYS A 195 0.79 -16.94 -16.27
CA LYS A 195 0.12 -18.15 -16.73
C LYS A 195 1.10 -19.14 -17.35
N SER A 196 0.85 -20.44 -17.13
CA SER A 196 1.31 -21.51 -18.02
C SER A 196 0.31 -21.73 -19.14
N ALA A 197 0.58 -22.66 -20.03
CA ALA A 197 -0.34 -23.04 -21.12
C ALA A 197 -1.73 -23.50 -20.61
N THR A 198 -1.81 -24.04 -19.41
CA THR A 198 -2.99 -24.71 -18.88
C THR A 198 -3.62 -24.05 -17.65
N GLU A 199 -2.85 -23.23 -16.89
CA GLU A 199 -3.31 -22.70 -15.61
C GLU A 199 -2.77 -21.31 -15.28
N GLU A 200 -3.42 -20.63 -14.36
CA GLU A 200 -2.92 -19.44 -13.68
C GLU A 200 -1.87 -19.86 -12.66
N LEU A 201 -0.67 -19.26 -12.73
CA LEU A 201 0.41 -19.54 -11.79
C LEU A 201 0.47 -18.57 -10.63
N PHE A 202 0.20 -17.29 -10.88
CA PHE A 202 0.31 -16.23 -9.90
C PHE A 202 -0.32 -14.93 -10.37
N THR A 203 -0.99 -14.21 -9.47
CA THR A 203 -1.41 -12.82 -9.71
C THR A 203 -0.66 -11.90 -8.75
N PHE A 204 -0.03 -10.86 -9.31
CA PHE A 204 0.68 -9.85 -8.54
C PHE A 204 -0.29 -8.91 -7.83
N GLU A 205 0.17 -8.28 -6.74
CA GLU A 205 -0.58 -7.21 -6.08
C GLU A 205 -0.84 -6.05 -7.07
N ALA A 206 -1.98 -5.37 -6.87
CA ALA A 206 -2.34 -4.24 -7.71
C ALA A 206 -1.34 -3.08 -7.55
N ILE A 207 -0.89 -2.56 -8.67
CA ILE A 207 -0.03 -1.39 -8.79
C ILE A 207 -0.72 -0.32 -9.62
N GLY A 208 -0.23 0.91 -9.59
CA GLY A 208 -0.85 1.95 -10.39
C GLY A 208 -0.06 3.22 -10.52
N ALA A 209 -0.66 4.14 -11.26
CA ALA A 209 -0.26 5.52 -11.41
C ALA A 209 -1.45 6.44 -11.12
N PHE A 210 -1.24 7.51 -10.37
CA PHE A 210 -2.29 8.46 -9.99
C PHE A 210 -1.81 9.90 -10.22
N ASN A 211 -2.67 10.72 -10.81
CA ASN A 211 -2.36 12.08 -11.23
C ASN A 211 -2.86 13.10 -10.22
N ILE A 212 -1.97 13.91 -9.69
CA ILE A 212 -2.28 14.99 -8.75
C ILE A 212 -2.03 16.33 -9.45
N LYS A 213 -3.08 17.18 -9.51
CA LYS A 213 -2.95 18.54 -10.03
C LYS A 213 -2.34 19.47 -8.98
N LEU A 214 -1.34 20.22 -9.36
CA LEU A 214 -0.73 21.25 -8.55
C LEU A 214 -1.16 22.64 -9.04
N ARG A 215 -1.30 23.57 -8.10
CA ARG A 215 -1.60 24.98 -8.35
C ARG A 215 -0.38 25.82 -7.97
N ALA A 216 -0.35 27.07 -8.44
CA ALA A 216 0.62 28.05 -7.96
C ALA A 216 0.59 28.18 -6.43
N GLY A 217 1.76 28.33 -5.83
CA GLY A 217 1.92 28.41 -4.38
C GLY A 217 1.82 27.06 -3.69
N LYS A 218 1.29 27.04 -2.48
CA LYS A 218 1.30 25.86 -1.60
C LYS A 218 0.16 24.90 -1.90
N ASN A 219 0.50 23.63 -2.06
CA ASN A 219 -0.40 22.49 -2.22
C ASN A 219 -0.14 21.51 -1.08
N LEU A 220 -1.15 21.18 -0.30
CA LEU A 220 -1.07 20.12 0.70
C LEU A 220 -1.54 18.82 0.06
N ILE A 221 -0.63 17.88 -0.14
CA ILE A 221 -0.90 16.61 -0.82
C ILE A 221 -0.55 15.41 0.04
N SER A 222 -1.03 14.25 -0.37
CA SER A 222 -0.65 12.94 0.16
C SER A 222 -0.38 11.96 -0.97
N LEU A 223 0.24 10.82 -0.65
CA LEU A 223 0.49 9.77 -1.62
C LEU A 223 -0.70 8.79 -1.65
N PRO A 224 -1.46 8.71 -2.75
CA PRO A 224 -2.60 7.78 -2.87
C PRO A 224 -2.16 6.34 -3.20
N LEU A 225 -0.86 6.10 -3.27
CA LEU A 225 -0.23 4.81 -3.53
C LEU A 225 0.98 4.65 -2.62
N ILE A 226 1.40 3.41 -2.40
CA ILE A 226 2.61 3.09 -1.65
C ILE A 226 3.79 3.02 -2.63
N PRO A 227 4.68 4.01 -2.67
CA PRO A 227 5.78 4.03 -3.62
C PRO A 227 6.81 2.94 -3.30
N ALA A 228 7.48 2.40 -4.31
CA ALA A 228 8.57 1.45 -4.15
C ALA A 228 9.80 2.10 -3.49
N ASP A 229 10.12 3.34 -3.88
CA ASP A 229 11.09 4.20 -3.22
C ASP A 229 10.39 5.46 -2.71
N SER A 230 10.38 5.64 -1.40
CA SER A 230 9.75 6.79 -0.72
C SER A 230 10.61 8.05 -0.68
N SER A 231 11.79 8.07 -1.30
CA SER A 231 12.61 9.28 -1.44
C SER A 231 11.94 10.31 -2.34
N LEU A 232 12.34 11.58 -2.24
CA LEU A 232 11.86 12.61 -3.15
C LEU A 232 12.17 12.28 -4.61
N ALA A 233 13.35 11.72 -4.88
CA ALA A 233 13.73 11.26 -6.21
C ALA A 233 12.86 10.11 -6.69
N GLY A 234 12.55 9.13 -5.82
CA GLY A 234 11.72 7.98 -6.17
C GLY A 234 10.26 8.33 -6.42
N VAL A 235 9.70 9.30 -5.66
CA VAL A 235 8.29 9.69 -5.77
C VAL A 235 8.06 10.79 -6.80
N LEU A 236 8.87 11.85 -6.76
CA LEU A 236 8.66 13.05 -7.55
C LEU A 236 9.63 13.13 -8.75
N GLY A 237 10.81 12.49 -8.66
CA GLY A 237 11.81 12.57 -9.72
C GLY A 237 12.13 14.02 -10.08
N THR A 238 11.98 14.35 -11.36
CA THR A 238 12.12 15.69 -11.93
C THR A 238 10.79 16.27 -12.42
N GLN A 239 9.65 15.80 -11.89
CA GLN A 239 8.32 16.27 -12.30
C GLN A 239 7.98 17.70 -11.83
N LEU A 240 8.79 18.28 -10.95
CA LEU A 240 8.67 19.65 -10.47
C LEU A 240 9.74 20.52 -11.11
N THR A 241 9.52 21.84 -11.14
CA THR A 241 10.50 22.77 -11.72
C THR A 241 11.69 22.96 -10.79
N GLY A 242 12.84 22.54 -11.25
CA GLY A 242 14.11 22.79 -10.58
C GLY A 242 14.72 24.14 -10.94
N SER A 243 15.78 24.51 -10.25
CA SER A 243 16.56 25.71 -10.55
C SER A 243 17.97 25.60 -9.96
N SER A 244 18.88 26.46 -10.41
CA SER A 244 20.18 26.65 -9.76
C SER A 244 20.09 27.37 -8.41
N PHE A 245 18.93 27.95 -8.07
CA PHE A 245 18.69 28.66 -6.82
C PHE A 245 17.41 28.19 -6.14
N SER A 246 17.48 27.90 -4.85
CA SER A 246 16.32 27.45 -4.06
C SER A 246 15.16 28.45 -4.08
N SER A 247 15.43 29.76 -4.25
CA SER A 247 14.38 30.77 -4.32
C SER A 247 13.52 30.70 -5.58
N ARG A 248 13.98 30.05 -6.63
CA ARG A 248 13.29 29.89 -7.92
C ARG A 248 12.78 28.47 -8.17
N SER A 249 13.33 27.49 -7.44
CA SER A 249 12.92 26.09 -7.53
C SER A 249 11.59 25.86 -6.82
N ASP A 250 10.84 24.88 -7.28
CA ASP A 250 9.76 24.27 -6.49
C ASP A 250 10.32 23.59 -5.25
N LYS A 251 9.51 23.49 -4.20
CA LYS A 251 9.96 23.02 -2.89
C LYS A 251 9.00 22.02 -2.29
N VAL A 252 9.53 21.12 -1.51
CA VAL A 252 8.79 20.18 -0.67
C VAL A 252 9.07 20.50 0.79
N TYR A 253 8.00 20.50 1.61
CA TYR A 253 8.11 20.68 3.06
C TYR A 253 7.39 19.53 3.76
N VAL A 254 8.09 18.85 4.64
CA VAL A 254 7.57 17.75 5.45
C VAL A 254 7.64 18.13 6.92
N TRP A 255 6.53 18.05 7.63
CA TRP A 255 6.44 18.30 9.07
C TRP A 255 7.13 17.17 9.85
N ASN A 256 8.00 17.52 10.79
CA ASN A 256 8.75 16.58 11.62
C ASN A 256 8.26 16.50 13.08
N GLY A 257 7.13 17.14 13.37
CA GLY A 257 6.58 17.25 14.71
C GLY A 257 6.84 18.60 15.40
N ASN A 258 7.84 19.35 14.94
CA ASN A 258 8.24 20.63 15.51
C ASN A 258 8.46 21.73 14.46
N ASP A 259 9.03 21.40 13.32
CA ASP A 259 9.35 22.31 12.22
C ASP A 259 9.23 21.59 10.88
N TYR A 260 9.44 22.31 9.81
CA TYR A 260 9.42 21.76 8.46
C TYR A 260 10.83 21.42 7.95
N ASN A 261 11.05 20.17 7.61
CA ASN A 261 12.15 19.78 6.74
C ASN A 261 11.84 20.22 5.31
N MET A 262 12.72 20.99 4.69
CA MET A 262 12.54 21.52 3.33
C MET A 262 13.59 20.96 2.39
N ALA A 263 13.14 20.61 1.17
CA ALA A 263 14.01 20.27 0.05
C ALA A 263 13.56 20.99 -1.22
N TRP A 264 14.50 21.15 -2.16
CA TRP A 264 14.28 21.77 -3.47
C TRP A 264 15.06 21.03 -4.54
N LEU A 265 14.55 21.05 -5.80
CA LEU A 265 15.14 20.37 -6.93
C LEU A 265 16.19 21.28 -7.62
N VAL A 266 17.36 20.74 -7.91
CA VAL A 266 18.42 21.44 -8.63
C VAL A 266 18.32 21.14 -10.12
N GLU A 267 18.27 22.19 -10.94
CA GLU A 267 18.31 22.09 -12.41
C GLU A 267 19.01 23.30 -13.00
N GLY A 268 19.54 23.12 -14.21
CA GLY A 268 20.24 24.18 -14.96
C GLY A 268 21.61 24.52 -14.39
N THR A 269 22.28 23.57 -13.80
CA THR A 269 23.63 23.71 -13.27
C THR A 269 24.59 22.72 -13.96
N SER A 270 25.89 23.01 -13.92
CA SER A 270 26.92 22.02 -14.31
C SER A 270 27.49 21.29 -13.09
N SER A 271 26.79 21.32 -11.95
CA SER A 271 27.26 20.72 -10.71
C SER A 271 26.91 19.23 -10.62
N SER A 272 27.54 18.51 -9.70
CA SER A 272 27.21 17.12 -9.36
C SER A 272 25.81 16.94 -8.74
N TYR A 273 25.11 18.05 -8.49
CA TYR A 273 23.77 18.08 -7.93
C TYR A 273 22.66 18.23 -8.98
N GLU A 274 22.99 18.30 -10.26
CA GLU A 274 22.00 18.36 -11.34
C GLU A 274 20.98 17.23 -11.23
N GLY A 275 19.69 17.54 -11.26
CA GLY A 275 18.59 16.59 -11.11
C GLY A 275 18.37 16.05 -9.70
N LYS A 276 19.07 16.58 -8.68
CA LYS A 276 19.00 16.09 -7.30
C LYS A 276 18.18 17.01 -6.41
N TRP A 277 17.57 16.40 -5.38
CA TRP A 277 16.87 17.09 -4.32
C TRP A 277 17.85 17.48 -3.20
N LEU A 278 18.03 18.76 -2.95
CA LEU A 278 18.90 19.27 -1.88
C LEU A 278 18.06 19.71 -0.68
N ARG A 279 18.66 19.59 0.52
CA ARG A 279 18.11 20.17 1.74
C ARG A 279 18.16 21.72 1.69
N LYS A 280 17.47 22.36 2.63
CA LYS A 280 17.31 23.83 2.73
C LYS A 280 18.59 24.63 2.49
N THR A 281 19.69 24.17 3.02
CA THR A 281 21.01 24.81 2.94
C THR A 281 21.68 24.68 1.56
N GLY A 282 21.24 23.74 0.72
CA GLY A 282 21.76 23.54 -0.61
C GLY A 282 23.13 22.86 -0.70
N ASP A 283 23.62 22.31 0.39
CA ASP A 283 24.99 21.77 0.52
C ASP A 283 25.03 20.23 0.52
N MET A 284 23.90 19.58 0.68
CA MET A 284 23.76 18.11 0.70
C MET A 284 22.45 17.67 0.09
N GLU A 285 22.43 16.43 -0.40
CA GLU A 285 21.22 15.76 -0.83
C GLU A 285 20.22 15.59 0.33
N SER A 286 18.95 15.72 0.00
CA SER A 286 17.87 15.56 0.97
C SER A 286 17.68 14.08 1.33
N THR A 287 17.52 13.81 2.61
CA THR A 287 17.18 12.49 3.15
C THR A 287 15.68 12.34 3.46
N ILE A 288 14.86 13.30 3.03
CA ILE A 288 13.41 13.26 3.25
C ILE A 288 12.83 12.00 2.58
N LYS A 289 12.00 11.29 3.36
CA LYS A 289 11.18 10.18 2.90
C LYS A 289 9.71 10.58 3.03
N LEU A 290 8.94 10.32 1.99
CA LEU A 290 7.51 10.61 1.94
C LEU A 290 6.73 9.38 2.41
N ASN A 291 5.93 9.55 3.47
CA ASN A 291 5.12 8.48 4.03
C ASN A 291 3.68 8.61 3.51
N PRO A 292 3.08 7.55 2.93
CA PRO A 292 1.69 7.58 2.45
C PRO A 292 0.64 7.90 3.53
N ASN A 293 0.98 7.74 4.83
CA ASN A 293 0.10 8.11 5.94
C ASN A 293 0.09 9.62 6.23
N ASN A 294 1.11 10.33 5.77
CA ASN A 294 1.31 11.73 6.07
C ASN A 294 1.05 12.60 4.85
N SER A 295 0.58 13.80 5.09
CA SER A 295 0.58 14.85 4.07
C SER A 295 1.83 15.71 4.16
N PHE A 296 2.15 16.36 3.04
CA PHE A 296 3.28 17.27 2.92
C PHE A 296 2.95 18.40 1.94
N TRP A 297 3.68 19.50 2.05
CA TRP A 297 3.50 20.63 1.16
C TRP A 297 4.40 20.52 -0.06
N ILE A 298 3.83 20.83 -1.22
CA ILE A 298 4.58 21.23 -2.41
C ILE A 298 4.30 22.70 -2.67
N GLU A 299 5.35 23.52 -2.74
CA GLU A 299 5.29 24.91 -3.15
C GLU A 299 5.75 25.03 -4.60
N VAL A 300 4.82 25.40 -5.49
CA VAL A 300 5.06 25.59 -6.90
C VAL A 300 5.29 27.08 -7.18
N ASN A 301 6.51 27.43 -7.52
CA ASN A 301 6.89 28.83 -7.73
C ASN A 301 6.50 29.35 -9.10
N ASN A 302 6.57 28.49 -10.12
CA ASN A 302 6.31 28.90 -11.50
C ASN A 302 5.38 27.88 -12.17
N PRO A 303 4.07 27.96 -11.93
CA PRO A 303 3.15 26.95 -12.42
C PRO A 303 3.03 27.04 -13.94
N LEU A 304 3.25 25.91 -14.59
CA LEU A 304 2.72 25.71 -15.93
C LEU A 304 1.18 25.54 -15.80
N PRO A 305 0.40 25.91 -16.84
CA PRO A 305 -1.07 25.86 -16.78
C PRO A 305 -1.64 24.52 -16.31
N ASP A 306 -0.90 23.42 -16.51
CA ASP A 306 -1.29 22.06 -16.19
C ASP A 306 -0.17 21.31 -15.45
N SER A 307 0.32 21.89 -14.34
CA SER A 307 1.27 21.19 -13.49
C SER A 307 0.61 19.97 -12.85
N ILE A 308 0.94 18.78 -13.35
CA ILE A 308 0.44 17.49 -12.87
C ILE A 308 1.63 16.61 -12.53
N ILE A 309 1.67 16.12 -11.29
CA ILE A 309 2.59 15.05 -10.92
C ILE A 309 1.87 13.71 -10.99
N THR A 310 2.59 12.68 -11.42
CA THR A 310 2.11 11.30 -11.43
C THR A 310 2.84 10.52 -10.33
N VAL A 311 2.09 10.05 -9.35
CA VAL A 311 2.59 9.17 -8.28
C VAL A 311 2.36 7.72 -8.71
N THR A 312 3.39 6.89 -8.61
CA THR A 312 3.30 5.45 -8.89
C THR A 312 3.57 4.62 -7.65
N GLY A 313 3.01 3.42 -7.60
CA GLY A 313 3.22 2.52 -6.47
C GLY A 313 2.20 1.40 -6.38
N LYS A 314 2.22 0.69 -5.26
CA LYS A 314 1.23 -0.34 -4.95
C LYS A 314 -0.08 0.29 -4.49
N VAL A 315 -1.19 -0.36 -4.83
CA VAL A 315 -2.49 -0.08 -4.22
C VAL A 315 -2.47 -0.59 -2.77
N CYS A 316 -2.93 0.23 -1.85
CA CYS A 316 -3.02 -0.15 -0.44
C CYS A 316 -4.15 -1.16 -0.23
N ASN A 317 -3.82 -2.37 0.24
CA ASN A 317 -4.76 -3.45 0.51
C ASN A 317 -4.95 -3.72 2.02
N ALA A 318 -4.36 -2.91 2.90
CA ALA A 318 -4.51 -3.11 4.34
C ALA A 318 -6.00 -2.96 4.73
N GLU A 319 -6.55 -3.92 5.47
CA GLU A 319 -7.94 -3.87 5.96
C GLU A 319 -8.21 -2.61 6.78
N ASN A 320 -7.25 -2.25 7.65
CA ASN A 320 -7.29 -1.03 8.43
C ASN A 320 -5.89 -0.42 8.51
N ARG A 321 -5.82 0.89 8.44
CA ARG A 321 -4.58 1.62 8.68
C ARG A 321 -4.64 2.32 10.01
N THR A 322 -3.65 2.06 10.83
CA THR A 322 -3.53 2.66 12.15
C THR A 322 -2.65 3.91 12.08
N MET A 323 -3.19 5.04 12.54
CA MET A 323 -2.47 6.30 12.66
C MET A 323 -2.57 6.82 14.09
N THR A 324 -1.48 7.34 14.64
CA THR A 324 -1.48 8.02 15.94
C THR A 324 -1.68 9.51 15.71
N LEU A 325 -2.70 10.08 16.35
CA LEU A 325 -2.96 11.52 16.38
C LEU A 325 -2.47 12.08 17.71
N ASN A 326 -1.56 13.03 17.64
CA ASN A 326 -0.98 13.70 18.79
C ASN A 326 -1.66 15.04 19.04
N PRO A 327 -1.62 15.61 20.25
CA PRO A 327 -2.05 16.99 20.48
C PRO A 327 -1.34 17.96 19.52
N GLY A 328 -2.09 18.91 18.98
CA GLY A 328 -1.64 19.83 17.95
C GLY A 328 -1.92 19.37 16.52
N PRO A 329 -1.19 19.89 15.53
CA PRO A 329 -1.42 19.60 14.11
C PRO A 329 -0.86 18.23 13.72
N ASN A 330 -1.70 17.40 13.13
CA ASN A 330 -1.33 16.12 12.52
C ASN A 330 -1.52 16.24 11.00
N PHE A 331 -0.44 16.13 10.25
CA PHE A 331 -0.45 16.16 8.79
C PHE A 331 -0.73 14.76 8.27
N VAL A 332 -1.96 14.50 7.82
CA VAL A 332 -2.44 13.17 7.47
C VAL A 332 -2.76 13.04 5.99
N GLY A 333 -2.54 11.86 5.44
CA GLY A 333 -2.87 11.48 4.09
C GLY A 333 -3.60 10.14 4.03
N SER A 334 -4.31 9.90 2.92
CA SER A 334 -4.87 8.60 2.60
C SER A 334 -4.00 7.92 1.54
N CYS A 335 -3.56 6.68 1.81
CA CYS A 335 -2.88 5.88 0.79
C CYS A 335 -3.85 5.23 -0.20
N TYR A 336 -5.15 5.40 0.01
CA TYR A 336 -6.14 4.84 -0.90
C TYR A 336 -6.36 5.80 -2.07
N PRO A 337 -6.31 5.30 -3.32
CA PRO A 337 -6.52 6.13 -4.51
C PRO A 337 -8.00 6.33 -4.84
N VAL A 338 -8.83 6.44 -3.80
CA VAL A 338 -10.27 6.73 -3.84
C VAL A 338 -10.64 7.74 -2.77
N ASP A 339 -11.72 8.45 -3.00
CA ASP A 339 -12.26 9.41 -2.04
C ASP A 339 -13.03 8.67 -0.94
N VAL A 340 -12.86 9.11 0.31
CA VAL A 340 -13.54 8.55 1.50
C VAL A 340 -14.16 9.71 2.28
N SER A 341 -15.47 9.65 2.53
CA SER A 341 -16.13 10.69 3.34
C SER A 341 -15.63 10.67 4.80
N LEU A 342 -15.83 11.79 5.52
CA LEU A 342 -15.49 11.83 6.96
C LEU A 342 -16.25 10.78 7.76
N ALA A 343 -17.50 10.49 7.39
CA ALA A 343 -18.32 9.47 8.04
C ALA A 343 -17.77 8.06 7.83
N GLU A 344 -17.36 7.72 6.59
CA GLU A 344 -16.79 6.41 6.23
C GLU A 344 -15.36 6.22 6.75
N SER A 345 -14.65 7.30 7.06
CA SER A 345 -13.26 7.26 7.53
C SER A 345 -13.06 6.69 8.93
N ASN A 346 -14.15 6.41 9.65
CA ASN A 346 -14.14 5.97 11.05
C ASN A 346 -13.45 6.96 12.03
N LEU A 347 -13.14 8.18 11.60
CA LEU A 347 -12.42 9.14 12.43
C LEU A 347 -13.22 9.57 13.67
N GLY A 348 -14.52 9.82 13.49
CA GLY A 348 -15.42 10.18 14.59
C GLY A 348 -15.81 8.98 15.46
N GLN A 349 -16.11 7.85 14.84
CA GLN A 349 -16.62 6.64 15.51
C GLN A 349 -15.53 5.94 16.33
N SER A 350 -14.27 6.00 15.90
CA SER A 350 -13.13 5.38 16.60
C SER A 350 -12.78 6.08 17.93
N GLY A 351 -13.35 7.27 18.22
CA GLY A 351 -12.94 8.11 19.35
C GLY A 351 -11.54 8.71 19.16
N ALA A 352 -11.02 8.69 17.94
CA ALA A 352 -9.71 9.26 17.61
C ALA A 352 -9.72 10.81 17.69
N ILE A 353 -10.89 11.41 17.62
CA ILE A 353 -11.10 12.84 17.85
C ILE A 353 -12.20 13.05 18.89
N VAL A 354 -12.21 14.23 19.47
CA VAL A 354 -13.25 14.69 20.40
C VAL A 354 -14.13 15.69 19.69
N GLY A 355 -15.42 15.37 19.56
CA GLY A 355 -16.44 16.28 19.11
C GLY A 355 -16.77 17.35 20.18
N GLY A 356 -17.63 18.28 19.85
CA GLY A 356 -18.03 19.35 20.78
C GLY A 356 -19.38 19.96 20.46
N THR A 357 -19.80 20.85 21.32
CA THR A 357 -21.04 21.68 21.12
C THR A 357 -20.80 22.86 20.18
N ASN A 358 -19.54 23.20 19.92
CA ASN A 358 -19.12 24.24 18.97
C ASN A 358 -17.65 24.01 18.52
N SER A 359 -17.23 24.73 17.48
CA SER A 359 -15.91 24.57 16.89
C SER A 359 -14.72 24.94 17.80
N SER A 360 -14.95 25.72 18.88
CA SER A 360 -13.88 26.12 19.79
C SER A 360 -13.50 25.02 20.77
N VAL A 361 -14.39 24.07 21.04
CA VAL A 361 -14.15 22.94 21.97
C VAL A 361 -13.90 21.62 21.26
N ALA A 362 -14.25 21.47 19.97
CA ALA A 362 -14.04 20.26 19.18
C ALA A 362 -12.65 20.20 18.56
N ASP A 363 -12.15 18.99 18.33
CA ASP A 363 -11.05 18.72 17.39
C ASP A 363 -11.50 19.01 15.96
N LYS A 364 -10.57 19.27 15.04
CA LYS A 364 -10.90 19.76 13.70
C LYS A 364 -10.20 18.98 12.62
N VAL A 365 -10.89 18.79 11.49
CA VAL A 365 -10.30 18.35 10.22
C VAL A 365 -10.24 19.56 9.29
N MET A 366 -9.07 19.81 8.71
CA MET A 366 -8.82 20.97 7.86
C MET A 366 -8.33 20.49 6.50
N HIS A 367 -8.93 21.03 5.44
CA HIS A 367 -8.55 20.76 4.05
C HIS A 367 -8.12 22.06 3.36
N TRP A 368 -6.90 22.09 2.86
CA TRP A 368 -6.34 23.22 2.13
C TRP A 368 -6.88 23.28 0.71
N GLN A 369 -7.56 24.38 0.36
CA GLN A 369 -8.16 24.58 -0.98
C GLN A 369 -7.26 25.41 -1.93
N GLY A 370 -6.08 25.85 -1.47
CA GLY A 370 -5.25 26.83 -2.16
C GLY A 370 -5.70 28.27 -1.91
N THR A 371 -4.91 29.25 -2.36
CA THR A 371 -5.21 30.71 -2.27
C THR A 371 -5.68 31.17 -0.88
N ASN A 372 -5.05 30.65 0.18
CA ASN A 372 -5.37 30.94 1.59
C ASN A 372 -6.78 30.51 2.05
N GLN A 373 -7.44 29.61 1.31
CA GLN A 373 -8.70 29.01 1.74
C GLN A 373 -8.45 27.70 2.48
N LEU A 374 -8.96 27.62 3.68
CA LEU A 374 -8.93 26.43 4.52
C LEU A 374 -10.38 26.06 4.87
N ASN A 375 -10.86 24.94 4.36
CA ASN A 375 -12.12 24.37 4.79
C ASN A 375 -11.90 23.63 6.10
N VAL A 376 -12.78 23.85 7.06
CA VAL A 376 -12.72 23.26 8.39
C VAL A 376 -14.00 22.46 8.63
N ALA A 377 -13.84 21.27 9.19
CA ALA A 377 -14.94 20.47 9.73
C ALA A 377 -14.66 20.06 11.16
N TRP A 378 -15.72 19.88 11.92
CA TRP A 378 -15.68 19.33 13.26
C TRP A 378 -16.93 18.46 13.52
N LEU A 379 -16.81 17.53 14.47
CA LEU A 379 -17.89 16.61 14.83
C LEU A 379 -18.74 17.23 15.93
N VAL A 380 -20.05 17.32 15.73
CA VAL A 380 -20.99 17.77 16.77
C VAL A 380 -21.17 16.67 17.80
N SER A 381 -21.06 17.00 19.07
CA SER A 381 -21.26 16.06 20.16
C SER A 381 -21.74 16.76 21.42
N GLY A 382 -22.77 16.22 22.07
CA GLY A 382 -23.33 16.71 23.33
C GLY A 382 -24.12 18.04 23.18
N SER A 383 -24.56 18.39 21.97
CA SER A 383 -25.36 19.59 21.71
C SER A 383 -26.83 19.40 22.08
N GLY A 384 -27.31 18.16 22.16
CA GLY A 384 -28.72 17.84 22.37
C GLY A 384 -29.62 18.17 21.16
N THR A 385 -29.02 18.39 19.99
CA THR A 385 -29.70 18.67 18.73
C THR A 385 -29.64 17.48 17.77
N SER A 386 -30.41 17.55 16.67
CA SER A 386 -30.32 16.55 15.58
C SER A 386 -28.99 16.51 14.86
N TRP A 387 -28.05 17.39 15.16
CA TRP A 387 -26.72 17.45 14.60
C TRP A 387 -25.72 16.60 15.37
N ASP A 388 -26.08 16.07 16.56
CA ASP A 388 -25.16 15.19 17.32
C ASP A 388 -24.77 13.96 16.49
N GLY A 389 -23.46 13.76 16.31
CA GLY A 389 -22.88 12.75 15.47
C GLY A 389 -22.58 13.18 14.01
N GLU A 390 -23.00 14.39 13.63
CA GLU A 390 -22.79 14.93 12.29
C GLU A 390 -21.48 15.72 12.17
N TRP A 391 -20.87 15.65 10.99
CA TRP A 391 -19.76 16.52 10.62
C TRP A 391 -20.27 17.81 10.03
N VAL A 392 -19.93 18.94 10.63
CA VAL A 392 -20.37 20.25 10.22
C VAL A 392 -19.20 21.13 9.76
N ASN A 393 -19.52 22.19 9.03
CA ASN A 393 -18.56 23.21 8.62
C ASN A 393 -18.03 24.01 9.84
N GLU A 394 -17.08 24.91 9.62
CA GLU A 394 -16.46 25.72 10.68
C GLU A 394 -17.48 26.47 11.55
N ARG A 395 -18.54 26.98 10.94
CA ARG A 395 -19.59 27.75 11.64
C ARG A 395 -20.57 26.87 12.41
N GLY A 396 -20.68 25.58 12.05
CA GLY A 396 -21.66 24.67 12.63
C GLY A 396 -23.10 24.87 12.12
N ASP A 397 -23.26 25.52 10.97
CA ASP A 397 -24.55 25.88 10.40
C ASP A 397 -24.94 25.05 9.16
N ALA A 398 -24.03 24.18 8.69
CA ALA A 398 -24.26 23.27 7.58
C ALA A 398 -23.40 22.01 7.69
N LEU A 399 -23.84 20.91 7.06
CA LEU A 399 -23.03 19.70 6.94
C LEU A 399 -21.72 19.99 6.19
N SER A 400 -20.65 19.35 6.63
CA SER A 400 -19.34 19.48 5.99
C SER A 400 -19.30 18.74 4.64
N SER A 401 -18.71 19.38 3.65
CA SER A 401 -18.39 18.76 2.35
C SER A 401 -16.99 18.17 2.29
N ILE A 402 -16.24 18.15 3.42
CA ILE A 402 -14.90 17.58 3.45
C ILE A 402 -15.00 16.06 3.33
N ALA A 403 -14.19 15.51 2.40
CA ALA A 403 -13.90 14.11 2.28
C ALA A 403 -12.39 13.95 2.14
N PHE A 404 -11.84 12.82 2.55
CA PHE A 404 -10.45 12.44 2.29
C PHE A 404 -10.31 12.06 0.82
N LYS A 405 -9.97 13.03 -0.03
CA LYS A 405 -9.80 12.84 -1.47
C LYS A 405 -8.44 12.24 -1.77
N ALA A 406 -8.40 11.33 -2.74
CA ALA A 406 -7.17 10.73 -3.22
C ALA A 406 -6.15 11.79 -3.65
N GLY A 407 -4.92 11.68 -3.17
CA GLY A 407 -3.84 12.63 -3.46
C GLY A 407 -3.87 13.95 -2.69
N HIS A 408 -4.94 14.23 -1.92
CA HIS A 408 -5.04 15.44 -1.10
C HIS A 408 -4.54 15.19 0.32
N GLY A 409 -3.89 16.18 0.90
CA GLY A 409 -3.46 16.18 2.30
C GLY A 409 -4.44 16.92 3.21
N TYR A 410 -4.45 16.54 4.47
CA TYR A 410 -5.31 17.11 5.52
C TYR A 410 -4.51 17.43 6.76
N ILE A 411 -5.01 18.35 7.57
CA ILE A 411 -4.49 18.63 8.91
C ILE A 411 -5.61 18.27 9.90
N ILE A 412 -5.32 17.33 10.79
CA ILE A 412 -6.19 17.05 11.93
C ILE A 412 -5.61 17.78 13.14
N MET A 413 -6.35 18.75 13.66
CA MET A 413 -5.97 19.51 14.82
C MET A 413 -6.59 18.89 16.06
N ILE A 414 -5.76 18.26 16.88
CA ILE A 414 -6.14 17.71 18.18
C ILE A 414 -5.86 18.73 19.25
N LYS A 415 -6.81 18.97 20.14
CA LYS A 415 -6.64 19.92 21.24
C LYS A 415 -5.61 19.43 22.26
N SER A 416 -4.96 20.36 22.93
CA SER A 416 -3.85 20.08 23.84
C SER A 416 -4.23 19.27 25.09
N ASP A 417 -5.49 19.29 25.48
CA ASP A 417 -6.06 18.54 26.61
C ASP A 417 -6.44 17.10 26.28
N ASN A 418 -6.38 16.72 24.98
CA ASN A 418 -6.62 15.35 24.54
C ASN A 418 -5.31 14.55 24.50
N PRO A 419 -5.27 13.36 25.10
CA PRO A 419 -4.12 12.48 24.98
C PRO A 419 -3.99 11.94 23.55
N ASN A 420 -2.85 11.34 23.23
CA ASN A 420 -2.62 10.64 21.97
C ASN A 420 -3.75 9.65 21.67
N LYS A 421 -4.27 9.71 20.47
CA LYS A 421 -5.37 8.87 19.99
C LYS A 421 -4.90 7.98 18.85
N THR A 422 -5.53 6.84 18.74
CA THR A 422 -5.32 5.92 17.61
C THR A 422 -6.52 5.97 16.69
N TRP A 423 -6.28 6.30 15.43
CA TRP A 423 -7.27 6.27 14.38
C TRP A 423 -7.05 5.06 13.48
N GLN A 424 -8.08 4.25 13.32
CA GLN A 424 -8.11 3.16 12.36
C GLN A 424 -8.90 3.61 11.14
N PHE A 425 -8.18 3.93 10.07
CA PHE A 425 -8.77 4.29 8.80
C PHE A 425 -9.11 3.01 8.03
N PRO A 426 -10.39 2.69 7.79
CA PRO A 426 -10.80 1.45 7.15
C PRO A 426 -10.41 1.43 5.67
N ASN A 427 -10.25 0.23 5.12
CA ASN A 427 -10.13 0.05 3.68
C ASN A 427 -11.48 0.40 3.01
N PRO A 428 -11.49 1.29 2.02
CA PRO A 428 -12.71 1.69 1.30
C PRO A 428 -13.17 0.69 0.22
N ASN A 429 -12.53 -0.51 0.15
CA ASN A 429 -12.87 -1.58 -0.80
C ASN A 429 -14.11 -2.36 -0.36
#